data_959d2eb374238b01a998459cc111104f
#
_entry.id   959d2eb374238b01a998459cc111104f
#
_cell.length_a   1.000
_cell.length_b   1.000
_cell.length_c   1.000
_cell.angle_alpha   90.00
_cell.angle_beta   90.00
_cell.angle_gamma   90.00
#
_symmetry.space_group_name_H-M   'P 1'
#
loop_
_entity.id
_entity.type
_entity.pdbx_description
1 polymer ?
#
loop_
_entity_poly.entity_id
_entity_poly.type
_entity_poly.pdbx_seq_one_letter_code
_entity_poly.pdbx_strand_id
1 'polypeptide(L)'
;MLSEVFYLNLDSIELQAERAIDPTLKTRAIAIISSSDSNGTIISLSHEAEQEGLYKGMKVSIAKKKKSAVQFLPYNRPLYQRVNKYTYDTLSHFSPVIEPSGMNGFYMDMKGMAFLNKDIKDIGLSILKKVESRISLISIMGIGANKLISKIITSVIPDNIHEVTPGMEDRFLAPLSFKVLPTARLKPVCKVLYFLLIDRIAQLQTLSKCADDFRTLFGTYSIQLANETVGVDTSLVKPPILKDHLLEQIILPKNTNSEDMLLSAVQDLSEKIAFILRERGQVSKNIRLEIHYIDGFSSSKVGGVDHPDDASVGKKCKELFLKANTRRISIRSILLDVSQLRPYVEQRNLFYIPESRDMEISRAIEVIPVSYTHLTLPTMWYV
;
A
#
# COMPACT_ATOMS: atom_id res chain seq x y z
N MET A 1 25.63 7.59 19.74
CA MET A 1 24.39 6.82 19.48
C MET A 1 24.69 5.94 18.31
N LEU A 2 24.19 4.70 18.31
CA LEU A 2 24.34 3.81 17.17
C LEU A 2 23.20 4.03 16.18
N SER A 3 23.44 3.77 14.88
CA SER A 3 22.38 3.75 13.85
C SER A 3 21.45 2.56 14.11
N GLU A 4 20.20 2.83 14.51
CA GLU A 4 19.34 1.80 15.08
C GLU A 4 18.10 1.51 14.22
N VAL A 5 17.85 2.32 13.20
CA VAL A 5 16.69 2.15 12.31
C VAL A 5 17.15 1.77 10.91
N PHE A 6 16.74 0.59 10.47
CA PHE A 6 16.94 0.11 9.12
C PHE A 6 15.67 0.33 8.30
N TYR A 7 15.84 0.77 7.07
CA TYR A 7 14.74 0.85 6.10
C TYR A 7 15.08 0.03 4.88
N LEU A 8 14.31 -1.00 4.64
CA LEU A 8 14.40 -1.82 3.43
C LEU A 8 13.40 -1.30 2.41
N ASN A 9 13.85 -1.04 1.20
CA ASN A 9 13.01 -0.66 0.07
C ASN A 9 13.13 -1.70 -1.04
N LEU A 10 11.98 -2.26 -1.44
CA LEU A 10 11.86 -3.08 -2.65
C LEU A 10 11.64 -2.15 -3.83
N ASP A 11 12.69 -1.82 -4.55
CA ASP A 11 12.56 -0.93 -5.70
C ASP A 11 11.69 -1.58 -6.76
N SER A 12 10.74 -0.81 -7.29
CA SER A 12 9.85 -1.25 -8.37
C SER A 12 9.25 -2.64 -8.14
N ILE A 13 8.72 -2.88 -6.93
CA ILE A 13 8.18 -4.19 -6.50
C ILE A 13 7.22 -4.79 -7.53
N GLU A 14 6.41 -3.94 -8.18
CA GLU A 14 5.44 -4.36 -9.17
C GLU A 14 6.12 -5.03 -10.37
N LEU A 15 7.18 -4.42 -10.90
CA LEU A 15 7.92 -4.94 -12.04
C LEU A 15 8.70 -6.19 -11.67
N GLN A 16 9.36 -6.15 -10.53
CA GLN A 16 10.15 -7.29 -10.07
C GLN A 16 9.27 -8.51 -9.83
N ALA A 17 8.09 -8.32 -9.22
CA ALA A 17 7.13 -9.39 -8.95
C ALA A 17 6.57 -10.02 -10.24
N GLU A 18 6.20 -9.20 -11.23
CA GLU A 18 5.75 -9.71 -12.52
C GLU A 18 6.86 -10.46 -13.26
N ARG A 19 8.10 -9.93 -13.25
CA ARG A 19 9.27 -10.57 -13.85
C ARG A 19 9.69 -11.87 -13.12
N ALA A 20 9.38 -12.00 -11.83
CA ALA A 20 9.63 -13.22 -11.07
C ALA A 20 8.65 -14.34 -11.45
N ILE A 21 7.39 -14.00 -11.76
CA ILE A 21 6.37 -14.97 -12.21
C ILE A 21 6.58 -15.34 -13.67
N ASP A 22 6.80 -14.34 -14.53
CA ASP A 22 7.02 -14.55 -15.96
C ASP A 22 8.43 -14.09 -16.36
N PRO A 23 9.40 -15.05 -16.44
CA PRO A 23 10.77 -14.74 -16.84
C PRO A 23 10.90 -14.14 -18.24
N THR A 24 9.89 -14.31 -19.13
CA THR A 24 9.94 -13.73 -20.49
C THR A 24 9.87 -12.21 -20.47
N LEU A 25 9.40 -11.64 -19.36
CA LEU A 25 9.28 -10.19 -19.14
C LEU A 25 10.62 -9.53 -18.75
N LYS A 26 11.67 -10.31 -18.46
CA LYS A 26 12.97 -9.76 -18.00
C LYS A 26 13.64 -8.86 -19.05
N THR A 27 13.47 -9.19 -20.32
CA THR A 27 14.10 -8.49 -21.45
C THR A 27 13.14 -7.56 -22.18
N ARG A 28 11.89 -7.49 -21.77
CA ARG A 28 10.86 -6.67 -22.42
C ARG A 28 10.67 -5.34 -21.73
N ALA A 29 10.36 -4.33 -22.50
CA ALA A 29 9.87 -3.06 -21.99
C ALA A 29 8.45 -3.25 -21.42
N ILE A 30 8.26 -2.96 -20.11
CA ILE A 30 7.01 -3.20 -19.39
C ILE A 30 6.56 -1.92 -18.71
N ALA A 31 5.25 -1.69 -18.70
CA ALA A 31 4.60 -0.65 -17.92
C ALA A 31 3.40 -1.22 -17.16
N ILE A 32 3.39 -1.04 -15.85
CA ILE A 32 2.26 -1.38 -14.99
C ILE A 32 1.26 -0.23 -14.98
N ILE A 33 0.02 -0.51 -15.27
CA ILE A 33 -1.04 0.50 -15.44
C ILE A 33 -2.13 0.35 -14.38
N SER A 34 -2.68 1.47 -13.95
CA SER A 34 -3.76 1.50 -12.94
C SER A 34 -5.08 0.91 -13.48
N SER A 35 -5.35 1.12 -14.76
CA SER A 35 -6.51 0.59 -15.48
C SER A 35 -6.19 0.53 -16.96
N SER A 36 -6.83 -0.38 -17.67
CA SER A 36 -6.72 -0.50 -19.15
C SER A 36 -7.48 0.60 -19.90
N ASP A 37 -8.28 1.39 -19.19
CA ASP A 37 -9.09 2.48 -19.74
C ASP A 37 -8.25 3.66 -20.22
N SER A 38 -8.87 4.52 -21.03
CA SER A 38 -8.25 5.75 -21.56
C SER A 38 -7.75 6.71 -20.48
N ASN A 39 -8.36 6.69 -19.30
CA ASN A 39 -7.99 7.49 -18.12
C ASN A 39 -7.00 6.80 -17.19
N GLY A 40 -6.65 5.54 -17.45
CA GLY A 40 -5.61 4.83 -16.72
C GLY A 40 -4.28 5.59 -16.80
N THR A 41 -3.44 5.43 -15.77
CA THR A 41 -2.11 6.02 -15.69
C THR A 41 -1.05 4.95 -15.46
N ILE A 42 0.17 5.21 -15.89
CA ILE A 42 1.32 4.36 -15.63
C ILE A 42 1.70 4.51 -14.15
N ILE A 43 1.72 3.40 -13.42
CA ILE A 43 2.12 3.35 -12.00
C ILE A 43 3.62 3.10 -11.89
N SER A 44 4.12 2.10 -12.61
CA SER A 44 5.52 1.70 -12.60
C SER A 44 5.94 1.31 -14.02
N LEU A 45 7.20 1.51 -14.36
CA LEU A 45 7.71 1.19 -15.69
C LEU A 45 9.15 0.72 -15.60
N SER A 46 9.53 -0.15 -16.51
CA SER A 46 10.88 -0.66 -16.62
C SER A 46 11.81 0.37 -17.26
N HIS A 47 13.11 0.24 -17.04
CA HIS A 47 14.10 1.14 -17.62
C HIS A 47 14.03 1.16 -19.17
N GLU A 48 13.77 0.01 -19.77
CA GLU A 48 13.58 -0.09 -21.22
C GLU A 48 12.35 0.71 -21.69
N ALA A 49 11.28 0.72 -20.88
CA ALA A 49 10.09 1.52 -21.19
C ALA A 49 10.32 3.04 -20.98
N GLU A 50 11.21 3.41 -20.05
CA GLU A 50 11.65 4.81 -19.90
C GLU A 50 12.43 5.29 -21.12
N GLN A 51 13.33 4.44 -21.65
CA GLN A 51 14.08 4.74 -22.86
C GLN A 51 13.16 4.97 -24.09
N GLU A 52 12.02 4.29 -24.14
CA GLU A 52 10.96 4.53 -25.14
C GLU A 52 10.18 5.84 -24.89
N GLY A 53 10.60 6.66 -23.93
CA GLY A 53 10.03 7.96 -23.64
C GLY A 53 8.72 7.92 -22.86
N LEU A 54 8.41 6.82 -22.19
CA LEU A 54 7.31 6.75 -21.23
C LEU A 54 7.78 7.26 -19.87
N TYR A 55 6.84 7.75 -19.04
CA TYR A 55 7.13 8.21 -17.70
C TYR A 55 5.98 7.88 -16.75
N LYS A 56 6.32 7.75 -15.47
CA LYS A 56 5.37 7.46 -14.39
C LYS A 56 4.31 8.57 -14.28
N GLY A 57 3.04 8.19 -14.23
CA GLY A 57 1.91 9.13 -14.24
C GLY A 57 1.39 9.50 -15.64
N MET A 58 2.05 9.06 -16.73
CA MET A 58 1.55 9.27 -18.10
C MET A 58 0.21 8.56 -18.29
N LYS A 59 -0.73 9.17 -19.01
CA LYS A 59 -2.00 8.52 -19.37
C LYS A 59 -1.77 7.37 -20.34
N VAL A 60 -2.43 6.25 -20.09
CA VAL A 60 -2.34 5.03 -20.91
C VAL A 60 -2.74 5.30 -22.36
N SER A 61 -3.74 6.17 -22.57
CA SER A 61 -4.16 6.58 -23.92
C SER A 61 -3.05 7.28 -24.72
N ILE A 62 -2.21 8.05 -24.06
CA ILE A 62 -1.05 8.74 -24.69
C ILE A 62 0.08 7.74 -24.91
N ALA A 63 0.37 6.91 -23.90
CA ALA A 63 1.43 5.90 -23.97
C ALA A 63 1.21 4.91 -25.12
N LYS A 64 -0.02 4.40 -25.30
CA LYS A 64 -0.38 3.49 -26.41
C LYS A 64 -0.25 4.12 -27.80
N LYS A 65 -0.43 5.44 -27.91
CA LYS A 65 -0.27 6.16 -29.20
C LYS A 65 1.20 6.27 -29.64
N LYS A 66 2.15 6.20 -28.71
CA LYS A 66 3.59 6.29 -29.03
C LYS A 66 4.13 5.08 -29.81
N LYS A 67 3.30 4.06 -30.12
CA LYS A 67 3.69 2.85 -30.89
C LYS A 67 4.92 2.14 -30.34
N SER A 68 5.18 2.25 -29.03
CA SER A 68 6.30 1.59 -28.39
C SER A 68 6.04 0.08 -28.28
N ALA A 69 7.08 -0.72 -28.36
CA ALA A 69 7.04 -2.17 -28.11
C ALA A 69 6.80 -2.51 -26.65
N VAL A 70 6.24 -1.59 -25.87
CA VAL A 70 6.02 -1.72 -24.44
C VAL A 70 4.79 -2.56 -24.15
N GLN A 71 4.94 -3.54 -23.30
CA GLN A 71 3.85 -4.38 -22.80
C GLN A 71 3.19 -3.70 -21.60
N PHE A 72 1.88 -3.47 -21.69
CA PHE A 72 1.10 -2.89 -20.60
C PHE A 72 0.45 -4.00 -19.78
N LEU A 73 0.79 -4.06 -18.48
CA LEU A 73 0.24 -5.03 -17.53
C LEU A 73 -0.68 -4.31 -16.55
N PRO A 74 -1.85 -4.89 -16.22
CA PRO A 74 -2.73 -4.32 -15.19
C PRO A 74 -2.10 -4.48 -13.81
N TYR A 75 -2.41 -3.57 -12.87
CA TYR A 75 -1.95 -3.62 -11.50
C TYR A 75 -2.49 -4.86 -10.75
N ASN A 76 -1.60 -5.76 -10.35
CA ASN A 76 -1.91 -7.03 -9.70
C ASN A 76 -1.75 -6.93 -8.19
N ARG A 77 -2.70 -6.27 -7.53
CA ARG A 77 -2.67 -6.05 -6.08
C ARG A 77 -2.49 -7.33 -5.26
N PRO A 78 -3.22 -8.45 -5.53
CA PRO A 78 -3.06 -9.68 -4.74
C PRO A 78 -1.64 -10.25 -4.79
N LEU A 79 -0.99 -10.18 -5.95
CA LEU A 79 0.40 -10.61 -6.09
C LEU A 79 1.33 -9.76 -5.22
N TYR A 80 1.24 -8.43 -5.33
CA TYR A 80 2.13 -7.52 -4.61
C TYR A 80 1.91 -7.58 -3.09
N GLN A 81 0.68 -7.80 -2.65
CA GLN A 81 0.38 -8.06 -1.23
C GLN A 81 1.02 -9.35 -0.72
N ARG A 82 1.01 -10.43 -1.53
CA ARG A 82 1.71 -11.68 -1.17
C ARG A 82 3.21 -11.46 -1.04
N VAL A 83 3.81 -10.77 -2.01
CA VAL A 83 5.24 -10.43 -1.95
C VAL A 83 5.57 -9.59 -0.71
N ASN A 84 4.75 -8.58 -0.41
CA ASN A 84 4.90 -7.76 0.79
C ASN A 84 4.84 -8.61 2.07
N LYS A 85 3.86 -9.53 2.17
CA LYS A 85 3.73 -10.44 3.31
C LYS A 85 4.95 -11.36 3.46
N TYR A 86 5.40 -11.99 2.38
CA TYR A 86 6.61 -12.84 2.40
C TYR A 86 7.86 -12.06 2.81
N THR A 87 7.99 -10.81 2.36
CA THR A 87 9.07 -9.94 2.79
C THR A 87 8.99 -9.67 4.30
N TYR A 88 7.80 -9.28 4.80
CA TYR A 88 7.57 -9.06 6.22
C TYR A 88 7.93 -10.30 7.05
N ASP A 89 7.44 -11.48 6.65
CA ASP A 89 7.73 -12.76 7.33
C ASP A 89 9.23 -13.09 7.30
N THR A 90 9.96 -12.70 6.25
CA THR A 90 11.41 -12.87 6.18
C THR A 90 12.13 -11.95 7.14
N LEU A 91 11.70 -10.68 7.22
CA LEU A 91 12.31 -9.67 8.08
C LEU A 91 12.02 -9.92 9.57
N SER A 92 10.89 -10.55 9.91
CA SER A 92 10.52 -10.88 11.30
C SER A 92 11.53 -11.81 12.01
N HIS A 93 12.37 -12.50 11.25
CA HIS A 93 13.46 -13.31 11.82
C HIS A 93 14.67 -12.46 12.28
N PHE A 94 14.74 -11.20 11.85
CA PHE A 94 15.87 -10.30 12.16
C PHE A 94 15.52 -9.22 13.19
N SER A 95 14.29 -8.77 13.22
CA SER A 95 13.83 -7.76 14.17
C SER A 95 12.43 -8.09 14.69
N PRO A 96 12.18 -7.92 15.99
CA PRO A 96 10.85 -8.12 16.57
C PRO A 96 9.89 -6.95 16.24
N VAL A 97 10.42 -5.80 15.86
CA VAL A 97 9.63 -4.60 15.60
C VAL A 97 9.84 -4.15 14.16
N ILE A 98 8.84 -4.40 13.32
CA ILE A 98 8.84 -4.06 11.91
C ILE A 98 7.60 -3.26 11.59
N GLU A 99 7.78 -2.14 10.92
CA GLU A 99 6.68 -1.28 10.44
C GLU A 99 6.65 -1.26 8.92
N PRO A 100 5.62 -1.83 8.28
CA PRO A 100 5.42 -1.69 6.85
C PRO A 100 5.16 -0.22 6.45
N SER A 101 5.85 0.25 5.41
CA SER A 101 5.70 1.60 4.86
C SER A 101 5.24 1.51 3.40
N GLY A 102 3.93 1.42 3.21
CA GLY A 102 3.34 1.19 1.90
C GLY A 102 3.51 -0.26 1.43
N MET A 103 3.58 -0.45 0.11
CA MET A 103 3.67 -1.78 -0.49
C MET A 103 5.12 -2.29 -0.59
N ASN A 104 6.09 -1.38 -0.65
CA ASN A 104 7.47 -1.67 -1.02
C ASN A 104 8.50 -1.39 0.08
N GLY A 105 8.10 -0.84 1.23
CA GLY A 105 9.04 -0.41 2.26
C GLY A 105 8.77 -1.01 3.64
N PHE A 106 9.86 -1.20 4.41
CA PHE A 106 9.79 -1.73 5.77
C PHE A 106 10.81 -1.03 6.67
N TYR A 107 10.35 -0.43 7.76
CA TYR A 107 11.24 -0.01 8.84
C TYR A 107 11.45 -1.15 9.81
N MET A 108 12.67 -1.31 10.30
CA MET A 108 13.04 -2.27 11.33
C MET A 108 13.73 -1.55 12.47
N ASP A 109 13.29 -1.79 13.69
CA ASP A 109 14.01 -1.35 14.88
C ASP A 109 15.08 -2.38 15.21
N MET A 110 16.35 -1.96 15.14
CA MET A 110 17.52 -2.80 15.40
C MET A 110 18.18 -2.45 16.73
N LYS A 111 17.47 -1.76 17.63
CA LYS A 111 17.96 -1.44 18.97
C LYS A 111 18.38 -2.70 19.73
N GLY A 112 19.55 -2.63 20.32
CA GLY A 112 20.10 -3.75 21.05
C GLY A 112 20.79 -4.85 20.23
N MET A 113 20.65 -4.85 18.89
CA MET A 113 21.33 -5.84 18.03
C MET A 113 22.84 -5.59 17.91
N ALA A 114 23.30 -4.38 18.18
CA ALA A 114 24.73 -4.03 18.18
C ALA A 114 25.55 -4.82 19.23
N PHE A 115 24.90 -5.40 20.24
CA PHE A 115 25.57 -6.26 21.24
C PHE A 115 26.05 -7.60 20.67
N LEU A 116 25.67 -7.95 19.44
CA LEU A 116 26.08 -9.21 18.78
C LEU A 116 27.49 -9.16 18.17
N ASN A 117 28.31 -8.13 18.47
CA ASN A 117 29.69 -7.95 17.96
C ASN A 117 29.85 -8.03 16.44
N LYS A 118 28.79 -7.73 15.67
CA LYS A 118 28.81 -7.65 14.21
C LYS A 118 28.73 -6.19 13.75
N ASP A 119 29.43 -5.89 12.68
CA ASP A 119 29.25 -4.61 12.00
C ASP A 119 27.77 -4.48 11.57
N ILE A 120 27.19 -3.32 11.81
CA ILE A 120 25.81 -3.00 11.47
C ILE A 120 25.56 -3.21 9.96
N LYS A 121 26.54 -2.86 9.13
CA LYS A 121 26.48 -3.10 7.68
C LYS A 121 26.45 -4.58 7.32
N ASP A 122 27.19 -5.43 8.04
CA ASP A 122 27.20 -6.88 7.80
C ASP A 122 25.83 -7.50 8.12
N ILE A 123 25.17 -7.01 9.17
CA ILE A 123 23.79 -7.41 9.48
C ILE A 123 22.88 -7.00 8.33
N GLY A 124 22.97 -5.76 7.85
CA GLY A 124 22.19 -5.29 6.71
C GLY A 124 22.40 -6.11 5.45
N LEU A 125 23.65 -6.42 5.12
CA LEU A 125 23.99 -7.27 3.97
C LEU A 125 23.43 -8.69 4.12
N SER A 126 23.43 -9.24 5.32
CA SER A 126 22.84 -10.55 5.59
C SER A 126 21.33 -10.58 5.37
N ILE A 127 20.64 -9.50 5.75
CA ILE A 127 19.21 -9.32 5.52
C ILE A 127 18.92 -9.22 4.02
N LEU A 128 19.65 -8.36 3.29
CA LEU A 128 19.48 -8.22 1.83
C LEU A 128 19.68 -9.55 1.10
N LYS A 129 20.75 -10.28 1.40
CA LYS A 129 21.00 -11.62 0.83
C LYS A 129 19.87 -12.60 1.15
N LYS A 130 19.32 -12.55 2.36
CA LYS A 130 18.22 -13.43 2.75
C LYS A 130 16.92 -13.11 2.02
N VAL A 131 16.59 -11.83 1.85
CA VAL A 131 15.44 -11.38 1.06
C VAL A 131 15.62 -11.81 -0.39
N GLU A 132 16.76 -11.53 -1.00
CA GLU A 132 17.06 -11.93 -2.37
C GLU A 132 16.96 -13.44 -2.58
N SER A 133 17.54 -14.24 -1.67
CA SER A 133 17.52 -15.72 -1.78
C SER A 133 16.12 -16.32 -1.61
N ARG A 134 15.22 -15.68 -0.85
CA ARG A 134 13.87 -16.20 -0.58
C ARG A 134 12.84 -15.74 -1.60
N ILE A 135 12.94 -14.50 -2.07
CA ILE A 135 11.90 -13.85 -2.87
C ILE A 135 12.39 -13.54 -4.27
N SER A 136 13.71 -13.63 -4.53
CA SER A 136 14.37 -13.29 -5.80
C SER A 136 14.12 -11.83 -6.23
N LEU A 137 13.97 -10.92 -5.24
CA LEU A 137 13.80 -9.50 -5.47
C LEU A 137 15.00 -8.72 -4.97
N ILE A 138 15.42 -7.74 -5.75
CA ILE A 138 16.47 -6.79 -5.39
C ILE A 138 15.88 -5.76 -4.43
N SER A 139 16.59 -5.51 -3.35
CA SER A 139 16.21 -4.53 -2.34
C SER A 139 17.38 -3.63 -1.98
N ILE A 140 17.06 -2.41 -1.55
CA ILE A 140 18.01 -1.40 -1.10
C ILE A 140 17.77 -1.16 0.38
N MET A 141 18.84 -0.95 1.16
CA MET A 141 18.75 -0.71 2.59
C MET A 141 19.43 0.60 2.99
N GLY A 142 18.70 1.42 3.72
CA GLY A 142 19.22 2.60 4.39
C GLY A 142 19.30 2.39 5.90
N ILE A 143 20.45 2.72 6.48
CA ILE A 143 20.71 2.61 7.92
C ILE A 143 20.91 4.01 8.48
N GLY A 144 20.14 4.39 9.49
CA GLY A 144 20.20 5.71 10.07
C GLY A 144 19.76 5.76 11.54
N ALA A 145 19.88 6.92 12.14
CA ALA A 145 19.49 7.15 13.53
C ALA A 145 17.95 7.12 13.73
N ASN A 146 17.19 7.38 12.68
CA ASN A 146 15.72 7.47 12.72
C ASN A 146 15.08 7.09 11.39
N LYS A 147 13.75 7.05 11.36
CA LYS A 147 12.95 6.66 10.19
C LYS A 147 13.13 7.60 8.99
N LEU A 148 13.25 8.90 9.24
CA LEU A 148 13.42 9.91 8.18
C LEU A 148 14.72 9.65 7.41
N ILE A 149 15.83 9.58 8.11
CA ILE A 149 17.16 9.40 7.51
C ILE A 149 17.27 8.08 6.78
N SER A 150 16.90 6.97 7.45
CA SER A 150 16.97 5.64 6.84
C SER A 150 16.18 5.53 5.52
N LYS A 151 15.02 6.20 5.43
CA LYS A 151 14.22 6.25 4.21
C LYS A 151 14.81 7.16 3.13
N ILE A 152 15.33 8.34 3.51
CA ILE A 152 15.93 9.27 2.54
C ILE A 152 17.15 8.62 1.88
N ILE A 153 17.96 7.89 2.63
CA ILE A 153 19.11 7.16 2.08
C ILE A 153 18.70 6.33 0.88
N THR A 154 17.67 5.49 1.00
CA THR A 154 17.24 4.59 -0.09
C THR A 154 16.63 5.32 -1.29
N SER A 155 16.26 6.58 -1.13
CA SER A 155 15.71 7.38 -2.23
C SER A 155 16.75 8.20 -2.99
N VAL A 156 17.94 8.36 -2.43
CA VAL A 156 18.99 9.24 -2.97
C VAL A 156 20.23 8.47 -3.39
N ILE A 157 20.58 7.41 -2.65
CA ILE A 157 21.79 6.63 -2.89
C ILE A 157 21.41 5.33 -3.60
N PRO A 158 21.95 5.06 -4.79
CA PRO A 158 21.60 3.86 -5.57
C PRO A 158 22.29 2.58 -5.06
N ASP A 159 23.19 2.71 -4.07
CA ASP A 159 23.90 1.56 -3.51
C ASP A 159 22.95 0.62 -2.76
N ASN A 160 23.24 -0.67 -2.78
CA ASN A 160 22.43 -1.67 -2.11
C ASN A 160 22.29 -1.43 -0.61
N ILE A 161 23.31 -0.86 0.04
CA ILE A 161 23.31 -0.54 1.45
C ILE A 161 24.13 0.72 1.72
N HIS A 162 23.55 1.63 2.47
CA HIS A 162 24.25 2.83 2.91
C HIS A 162 23.87 3.20 4.34
N GLU A 163 24.84 3.67 5.11
CA GLU A 163 24.69 4.10 6.48
C GLU A 163 25.07 5.56 6.62
N VAL A 164 24.22 6.33 7.32
CA VAL A 164 24.55 7.68 7.81
C VAL A 164 24.84 7.60 9.30
N THR A 165 26.10 7.90 9.64
CA THR A 165 26.58 7.89 11.03
C THR A 165 25.81 8.91 11.87
N PRO A 166 25.33 8.54 13.07
CA PRO A 166 24.65 9.48 13.96
C PRO A 166 25.46 10.74 14.25
N GLY A 167 24.79 11.89 14.16
CA GLY A 167 25.41 13.22 14.27
C GLY A 167 25.92 13.81 12.95
N MET A 168 25.75 13.10 11.83
CA MET A 168 26.08 13.59 10.49
C MET A 168 24.85 13.82 9.61
N GLU A 169 23.65 13.74 10.19
CA GLU A 169 22.37 13.82 9.47
C GLU A 169 22.20 15.16 8.76
N ASP A 170 22.53 16.25 9.44
CA ASP A 170 22.47 17.62 8.91
C ASP A 170 23.37 17.80 7.68
N ARG A 171 24.60 17.29 7.76
CA ARG A 171 25.58 17.32 6.66
C ARG A 171 25.17 16.47 5.50
N PHE A 172 24.62 15.27 5.78
CA PHE A 172 24.09 14.37 4.76
C PHE A 172 22.93 15.01 4.00
N LEU A 173 22.02 15.67 4.71
CA LEU A 173 20.84 16.30 4.12
C LEU A 173 21.17 17.58 3.35
N ALA A 174 22.13 18.36 3.80
CA ALA A 174 22.43 19.71 3.27
C ALA A 174 22.50 19.81 1.73
N PRO A 175 23.21 18.94 1.00
CA PRO A 175 23.31 19.01 -0.46
C PRO A 175 22.06 18.54 -1.21
N LEU A 176 21.12 17.88 -0.52
CA LEU A 176 19.95 17.26 -1.15
C LEU A 176 18.86 18.30 -1.49
N SER A 177 18.03 17.96 -2.46
CA SER A 177 16.85 18.74 -2.78
C SER A 177 15.83 18.69 -1.64
N PHE A 178 15.16 19.81 -1.35
CA PHE A 178 14.10 19.85 -0.35
C PHE A 178 12.97 18.81 -0.62
N LYS A 179 12.82 18.36 -1.84
CA LYS A 179 11.81 17.36 -2.25
C LYS A 179 11.93 16.02 -1.55
N VAL A 180 13.07 15.71 -0.92
CA VAL A 180 13.22 14.47 -0.15
C VAL A 180 12.52 14.54 1.20
N LEU A 181 12.28 15.75 1.75
CA LEU A 181 11.62 15.96 3.02
C LEU A 181 10.09 15.79 2.90
N PRO A 182 9.45 14.99 3.77
CA PRO A 182 8.01 14.75 3.72
C PRO A 182 7.18 16.03 3.82
N THR A 183 7.48 16.90 4.79
CA THR A 183 6.73 18.15 5.00
C THR A 183 6.90 19.14 3.84
N ALA A 184 8.09 19.19 3.23
CA ALA A 184 8.34 20.06 2.08
C ALA A 184 7.53 19.66 0.81
N ARG A 185 7.06 18.43 0.71
CA ARG A 185 6.18 17.94 -0.38
C ARG A 185 4.74 18.39 -0.26
N LEU A 186 4.32 18.88 0.91
CA LEU A 186 2.97 19.39 1.11
C LEU A 186 2.73 20.62 0.22
N LYS A 187 1.59 20.65 -0.49
CA LYS A 187 1.29 21.70 -1.46
C LYS A 187 1.52 23.14 -0.94
N PRO A 188 1.05 23.51 0.28
CA PRO A 188 1.27 24.86 0.79
C PRO A 188 2.75 25.15 1.02
N VAL A 189 3.49 24.25 1.63
CA VAL A 189 4.94 24.41 1.91
C VAL A 189 5.73 24.45 0.60
N CYS A 190 5.46 23.53 -0.30
CA CYS A 190 6.12 23.43 -1.60
C CYS A 190 5.97 24.72 -2.44
N LYS A 191 4.78 25.38 -2.41
CA LYS A 191 4.56 26.65 -3.09
C LYS A 191 5.44 27.77 -2.53
N VAL A 192 5.58 27.87 -1.20
CA VAL A 192 6.42 28.84 -0.55
C VAL A 192 7.89 28.61 -0.90
N LEU A 193 8.35 27.35 -0.90
CA LEU A 193 9.73 27.00 -1.25
C LEU A 193 10.07 27.38 -2.69
N TYR A 194 9.18 27.11 -3.63
CA TYR A 194 9.36 27.55 -5.04
C TYR A 194 9.34 29.06 -5.19
N PHE A 195 8.47 29.76 -4.46
CA PHE A 195 8.42 31.22 -4.47
C PHE A 195 9.74 31.84 -3.96
N LEU A 196 10.33 31.25 -2.92
CA LEU A 196 11.60 31.67 -2.35
C LEU A 196 12.83 31.19 -3.13
N LEU A 197 12.63 30.46 -4.23
CA LEU A 197 13.70 29.85 -5.03
C LEU A 197 14.65 28.96 -4.21
N ILE A 198 14.11 28.29 -3.21
CA ILE A 198 14.84 27.34 -2.37
C ILE A 198 14.85 25.98 -3.09
N ASP A 199 16.04 25.44 -3.33
CA ASP A 199 16.22 24.18 -4.03
C ASP A 199 16.87 23.12 -3.14
N ARG A 200 17.77 23.53 -2.25
CA ARG A 200 18.54 22.65 -1.39
C ARG A 200 18.19 22.80 0.08
N ILE A 201 18.35 21.70 0.82
CA ILE A 201 18.09 21.67 2.27
C ILE A 201 19.04 22.59 3.02
N ALA A 202 20.29 22.78 2.57
CA ALA A 202 21.22 23.72 3.19
C ALA A 202 20.66 25.17 3.31
N GLN A 203 19.89 25.60 2.31
CA GLN A 203 19.23 26.90 2.33
C GLN A 203 18.14 26.97 3.42
N LEU A 204 17.36 25.85 3.55
CA LEU A 204 16.36 25.72 4.62
C LEU A 204 17.00 25.67 6.01
N GLN A 205 18.12 24.97 6.16
CA GLN A 205 18.89 24.94 7.43
C GLN A 205 19.36 26.32 7.82
N THR A 206 19.76 27.16 6.85
CA THR A 206 20.15 28.55 7.12
C THR A 206 18.93 29.38 7.51
N LEU A 207 17.82 29.26 6.79
CA LEU A 207 16.58 29.98 7.06
C LEU A 207 15.96 29.58 8.41
N SER A 208 16.04 28.32 8.80
CA SER A 208 15.49 27.82 10.06
C SER A 208 16.17 28.38 11.31
N LYS A 209 17.38 29.00 11.17
CA LYS A 209 18.04 29.71 12.28
C LYS A 209 17.28 30.96 12.68
N CYS A 210 16.53 31.58 11.76
CA CYS A 210 15.64 32.72 12.05
C CYS A 210 14.24 32.20 12.36
N ALA A 211 13.99 31.80 13.60
CA ALA A 211 12.77 31.07 14.00
C ALA A 211 11.48 31.87 13.71
N ASP A 212 11.47 33.18 13.89
CA ASP A 212 10.30 34.04 13.69
C ASP A 212 9.91 34.12 12.20
N ASP A 213 10.91 34.35 11.34
CA ASP A 213 10.70 34.39 9.88
C ASP A 213 10.24 33.02 9.37
N PHE A 214 10.89 31.95 9.85
CA PHE A 214 10.54 30.57 9.48
C PHE A 214 9.10 30.23 9.89
N ARG A 215 8.68 30.66 11.09
CA ARG A 215 7.32 30.45 11.58
C ARG A 215 6.29 31.28 10.78
N THR A 216 6.65 32.50 10.40
CA THR A 216 5.78 33.35 9.57
C THR A 216 5.56 32.76 8.19
N LEU A 217 6.60 32.19 7.58
CA LEU A 217 6.54 31.60 6.23
C LEU A 217 5.80 30.25 6.19
N PHE A 218 6.03 29.38 7.16
CA PHE A 218 5.54 27.99 7.12
C PHE A 218 4.44 27.68 8.13
N GLY A 219 4.09 28.63 9.01
CA GLY A 219 2.98 28.51 9.96
C GLY A 219 3.09 27.26 10.84
N THR A 220 2.05 26.45 10.84
CA THR A 220 1.96 25.20 11.62
C THR A 220 2.98 24.14 11.21
N TYR A 221 3.52 24.20 10.01
CA TYR A 221 4.52 23.25 9.50
C TYR A 221 5.94 23.60 9.89
N SER A 222 6.18 24.80 10.46
CA SER A 222 7.52 25.33 10.73
C SER A 222 8.36 24.42 11.63
N ILE A 223 7.80 23.96 12.74
CA ILE A 223 8.54 23.12 13.72
C ILE A 223 8.93 21.78 13.09
N GLN A 224 7.99 21.14 12.43
CA GLN A 224 8.24 19.85 11.80
C GLN A 224 9.24 19.97 10.66
N LEU A 225 9.09 20.99 9.81
CA LEU A 225 10.01 21.23 8.70
C LEU A 225 11.41 21.55 9.22
N ALA A 226 11.56 22.39 10.26
CA ALA A 226 12.85 22.69 10.86
C ALA A 226 13.54 21.42 11.39
N ASN A 227 12.83 20.57 12.11
CA ASN A 227 13.35 19.30 12.59
C ASN A 227 13.78 18.39 11.43
N GLU A 228 12.95 18.28 10.39
CA GLU A 228 13.27 17.46 9.20
C GLU A 228 14.54 17.97 8.49
N THR A 229 14.81 19.29 8.45
CA THR A 229 16.01 19.85 7.78
C THR A 229 17.31 19.47 8.45
N VAL A 230 17.31 19.26 9.76
CA VAL A 230 18.46 18.80 10.53
C VAL A 230 18.47 17.29 10.78
N GLY A 231 17.49 16.57 10.21
CA GLY A 231 17.42 15.13 10.29
C GLY A 231 16.85 14.59 11.60
N VAL A 232 16.13 15.40 12.36
CA VAL A 232 15.47 14.97 13.61
C VAL A 232 14.08 14.43 13.32
N ASP A 233 13.86 13.17 13.69
CA ASP A 233 12.56 12.50 13.65
C ASP A 233 12.40 11.67 14.93
N THR A 234 11.38 12.00 15.70
CA THR A 234 11.07 11.33 16.99
C THR A 234 10.10 10.17 16.84
N SER A 235 9.66 9.89 15.61
CA SER A 235 8.72 8.81 15.36
C SER A 235 9.38 7.44 15.57
N LEU A 236 8.79 6.63 16.44
CA LEU A 236 9.26 5.27 16.69
C LEU A 236 8.78 4.32 15.60
N VAL A 237 9.54 3.26 15.36
CA VAL A 237 9.08 2.11 14.55
C VAL A 237 7.98 1.39 15.33
N LYS A 238 6.83 1.18 14.71
CA LYS A 238 5.66 0.54 15.33
C LYS A 238 5.26 -0.69 14.54
N PRO A 239 5.02 -1.82 15.20
CA PRO A 239 4.52 -3.01 14.51
C PRO A 239 3.15 -2.71 13.90
N PRO A 240 2.76 -3.41 12.83
CA PRO A 240 1.45 -3.25 12.25
C PRO A 240 0.37 -3.61 13.28
N ILE A 241 -0.48 -2.65 13.57
CA ILE A 241 -1.64 -2.87 14.43
C ILE A 241 -2.78 -3.35 13.52
N LEU A 242 -3.50 -4.37 13.96
CA LEU A 242 -4.75 -4.76 13.31
C LEU A 242 -5.64 -3.52 13.25
N LYS A 243 -5.95 -3.08 12.04
CA LYS A 243 -6.83 -1.92 11.87
C LYS A 243 -8.20 -2.25 12.46
N ASP A 244 -8.75 -1.32 13.21
CA ASP A 244 -10.12 -1.39 13.75
C ASP A 244 -11.20 -1.30 12.65
N HIS A 245 -10.78 -1.18 11.41
CA HIS A 245 -11.64 -1.16 10.25
C HIS A 245 -11.03 -1.96 9.10
N LEU A 246 -11.91 -2.52 8.26
CA LEU A 246 -11.57 -3.21 7.03
C LEU A 246 -12.06 -2.36 5.87
N LEU A 247 -11.20 -2.11 4.90
CA LEU A 247 -11.52 -1.31 3.73
C LEU A 247 -11.16 -2.11 2.48
N GLU A 248 -12.17 -2.47 1.70
CA GLU A 248 -12.02 -3.14 0.43
C GLU A 248 -12.68 -2.33 -0.68
N GLN A 249 -11.99 -2.23 -1.82
CA GLN A 249 -12.47 -1.49 -2.98
C GLN A 249 -12.30 -2.31 -4.25
N ILE A 250 -13.30 -2.25 -5.11
CA ILE A 250 -13.21 -2.77 -6.47
C ILE A 250 -13.32 -1.60 -7.46
N ILE A 251 -12.35 -1.51 -8.34
CA ILE A 251 -12.40 -0.59 -9.49
C ILE A 251 -12.88 -1.41 -10.67
N LEU A 252 -13.98 -0.99 -11.26
CA LEU A 252 -14.58 -1.70 -12.37
C LEU A 252 -13.69 -1.56 -13.62
N PRO A 253 -13.44 -2.65 -14.38
CA PRO A 253 -12.59 -2.62 -15.58
C PRO A 253 -13.17 -1.74 -16.68
N LYS A 254 -14.48 -1.61 -16.72
CA LYS A 254 -15.23 -0.62 -17.54
C LYS A 254 -16.24 0.08 -16.65
N ASN A 255 -16.34 1.40 -16.81
CA ASN A 255 -17.40 2.16 -16.14
C ASN A 255 -18.74 1.67 -16.69
N THR A 256 -19.58 1.13 -15.82
CA THR A 256 -20.82 0.49 -16.21
C THR A 256 -21.99 0.96 -15.36
N ASN A 257 -23.19 0.82 -15.91
CA ASN A 257 -24.44 0.99 -15.20
C ASN A 257 -25.27 -0.32 -15.23
N SER A 258 -24.69 -1.42 -15.69
CA SER A 258 -25.33 -2.74 -15.69
C SER A 258 -25.50 -3.25 -14.26
N GLU A 259 -26.74 -3.42 -13.84
CA GLU A 259 -27.08 -3.85 -12.48
C GLU A 259 -26.48 -5.22 -12.15
N ASP A 260 -26.51 -6.17 -13.09
CA ASP A 260 -25.95 -7.50 -12.89
C ASP A 260 -24.44 -7.47 -12.64
N MET A 261 -23.68 -6.69 -13.42
CA MET A 261 -22.23 -6.53 -13.21
C MET A 261 -21.91 -5.86 -11.88
N LEU A 262 -22.71 -4.87 -11.50
CA LEU A 262 -22.53 -4.16 -10.24
C LEU A 262 -22.85 -5.01 -9.03
N LEU A 263 -23.94 -5.81 -9.10
CA LEU A 263 -24.31 -6.74 -8.05
C LEU A 263 -23.29 -7.87 -7.89
N SER A 264 -22.74 -8.38 -9.01
CA SER A 264 -21.62 -9.34 -8.96
C SER A 264 -20.41 -8.75 -8.26
N ALA A 265 -20.02 -7.50 -8.59
CA ALA A 265 -18.90 -6.82 -7.94
C ALA A 265 -19.14 -6.58 -6.42
N VAL A 266 -20.38 -6.27 -6.03
CA VAL A 266 -20.77 -6.16 -4.61
C VAL A 266 -20.69 -7.49 -3.90
N GLN A 267 -21.10 -8.56 -4.57
CA GLN A 267 -21.00 -9.92 -4.04
C GLN A 267 -19.55 -10.31 -3.80
N ASP A 268 -18.66 -10.12 -4.78
CA ASP A 268 -17.21 -10.39 -4.65
C ASP A 268 -16.58 -9.63 -3.48
N LEU A 269 -16.95 -8.36 -3.29
CA LEU A 269 -16.47 -7.55 -2.16
C LEU A 269 -17.02 -8.07 -0.82
N SER A 270 -18.30 -8.46 -0.77
CA SER A 270 -18.93 -8.94 0.45
C SER A 270 -18.34 -10.26 0.91
N GLU A 271 -18.05 -11.18 -0.02
CA GLU A 271 -17.41 -12.47 0.27
C GLU A 271 -15.99 -12.29 0.83
N LYS A 272 -15.20 -11.37 0.24
CA LYS A 272 -13.87 -11.05 0.77
C LYS A 272 -13.94 -10.52 2.20
N ILE A 273 -14.88 -9.62 2.49
CA ILE A 273 -15.05 -9.05 3.81
C ILE A 273 -15.55 -10.11 4.80
N ALA A 274 -16.53 -10.92 4.42
CA ALA A 274 -17.04 -11.99 5.26
C ALA A 274 -15.94 -13.01 5.61
N PHE A 275 -15.10 -13.37 4.64
CA PHE A 275 -13.92 -14.22 4.87
C PHE A 275 -12.98 -13.61 5.92
N ILE A 276 -12.61 -12.31 5.78
CA ILE A 276 -11.72 -11.65 6.74
C ILE A 276 -12.36 -11.56 8.14
N LEU A 277 -13.66 -11.28 8.22
CA LEU A 277 -14.39 -11.22 9.49
C LEU A 277 -14.39 -12.59 10.20
N ARG A 278 -14.61 -13.68 9.47
CA ARG A 278 -14.54 -15.05 10.01
C ARG A 278 -13.13 -15.41 10.45
N GLU A 279 -12.11 -15.15 9.61
CA GLU A 279 -10.72 -15.40 9.96
C GLU A 279 -10.31 -14.70 11.27
N ARG A 280 -10.85 -13.50 11.50
CA ARG A 280 -10.61 -12.73 12.74
C ARG A 280 -11.55 -13.07 13.89
N GLY A 281 -12.58 -13.89 13.67
CA GLY A 281 -13.64 -14.14 14.67
C GLY A 281 -14.37 -12.85 15.07
N GLN A 282 -14.62 -11.96 14.13
CA GLN A 282 -15.20 -10.64 14.39
C GLN A 282 -16.48 -10.40 13.60
N VAL A 283 -17.35 -9.51 14.13
CA VAL A 283 -18.53 -8.96 13.46
C VAL A 283 -18.46 -7.45 13.46
N SER A 284 -19.23 -6.83 12.60
CA SER A 284 -19.26 -5.37 12.49
C SER A 284 -20.67 -4.83 12.65
N LYS A 285 -20.82 -3.79 13.47
CA LYS A 285 -22.04 -3.01 13.54
C LYS A 285 -22.16 -1.91 12.48
N ASN A 286 -21.08 -1.65 11.76
CA ASN A 286 -21.04 -0.51 10.86
C ASN A 286 -20.33 -0.87 9.55
N ILE A 287 -21.12 -1.26 8.55
CA ILE A 287 -20.68 -1.44 7.18
C ILE A 287 -21.16 -0.24 6.38
N ARG A 288 -20.19 0.51 5.82
CA ARG A 288 -20.45 1.60 4.89
C ARG A 288 -20.16 1.10 3.47
N LEU A 289 -21.15 1.17 2.61
CA LEU A 289 -20.97 0.99 1.17
C LEU A 289 -20.96 2.37 0.51
N GLU A 290 -19.92 2.64 -0.25
CA GLU A 290 -19.75 3.89 -1.00
C GLU A 290 -19.55 3.61 -2.48
N ILE A 291 -20.31 4.34 -3.31
CA ILE A 291 -20.29 4.26 -4.76
C ILE A 291 -19.64 5.53 -5.31
N HIS A 292 -18.63 5.38 -6.15
CA HIS A 292 -18.01 6.49 -6.86
C HIS A 292 -18.43 6.50 -8.33
N TYR A 293 -19.09 7.57 -8.74
CA TYR A 293 -19.53 7.76 -10.11
C TYR A 293 -18.44 8.37 -10.99
N ILE A 294 -18.60 8.27 -12.31
CA ILE A 294 -17.64 8.80 -13.30
C ILE A 294 -17.55 10.34 -13.27
N ASP A 295 -18.58 11.01 -12.82
CA ASP A 295 -18.65 12.47 -12.72
C ASP A 295 -17.98 13.04 -11.45
N GLY A 296 -17.38 12.19 -10.62
CA GLY A 296 -16.68 12.57 -9.39
C GLY A 296 -17.58 12.65 -8.16
N PHE A 297 -18.89 12.45 -8.31
CA PHE A 297 -19.79 12.32 -7.14
C PHE A 297 -19.66 10.95 -6.47
N SER A 298 -19.89 10.93 -5.17
CA SER A 298 -20.03 9.69 -4.40
C SER A 298 -21.36 9.64 -3.66
N SER A 299 -21.88 8.42 -3.45
CA SER A 299 -23.05 8.13 -2.65
C SER A 299 -22.73 7.02 -1.67
N SER A 300 -23.10 7.18 -0.41
CA SER A 300 -22.83 6.17 0.61
C SER A 300 -24.05 5.85 1.46
N LYS A 301 -24.13 4.58 1.91
CA LYS A 301 -25.09 4.09 2.89
C LYS A 301 -24.40 3.24 3.94
N VAL A 302 -24.96 3.22 5.13
CA VAL A 302 -24.41 2.55 6.30
C VAL A 302 -25.45 1.59 6.87
N GLY A 303 -25.00 0.43 7.35
CA GLY A 303 -25.81 -0.56 8.03
C GLY A 303 -24.98 -1.51 8.87
N GLY A 304 -25.58 -2.29 9.76
CA GLY A 304 -24.90 -3.28 10.59
C GLY A 304 -25.14 -4.70 10.13
N VAL A 305 -24.24 -5.60 10.52
CA VAL A 305 -24.39 -7.05 10.33
C VAL A 305 -24.06 -7.74 11.65
N ASP A 306 -24.96 -8.63 12.06
CA ASP A 306 -24.85 -9.33 13.34
C ASP A 306 -24.14 -10.69 13.21
N HIS A 307 -24.06 -11.26 11.98
CA HIS A 307 -23.39 -12.54 11.70
C HIS A 307 -22.32 -12.38 10.61
N PRO A 308 -21.14 -13.02 10.75
CA PRO A 308 -20.04 -12.89 9.81
C PRO A 308 -20.12 -13.85 8.62
N ASP A 309 -21.28 -14.48 8.40
CA ASP A 309 -21.51 -15.41 7.30
C ASP A 309 -21.69 -14.68 5.96
N ASP A 310 -21.32 -15.36 4.87
CA ASP A 310 -21.36 -14.79 3.51
C ASP A 310 -22.77 -14.34 3.12
N ALA A 311 -23.80 -15.09 3.54
CA ALA A 311 -25.19 -14.80 3.21
C ALA A 311 -25.69 -13.52 3.88
N SER A 312 -25.41 -13.34 5.17
CA SER A 312 -25.82 -12.15 5.94
C SER A 312 -25.07 -10.89 5.47
N VAL A 313 -23.76 -10.98 5.29
CA VAL A 313 -22.93 -9.87 4.78
C VAL A 313 -23.35 -9.53 3.35
N GLY A 314 -23.49 -10.52 2.47
CA GLY A 314 -23.89 -10.32 1.07
C GLY A 314 -25.27 -9.69 0.93
N LYS A 315 -26.27 -10.21 1.67
CA LYS A 315 -27.63 -9.62 1.71
C LYS A 315 -27.60 -8.17 2.14
N LYS A 316 -26.84 -7.85 3.18
CA LYS A 316 -26.71 -6.48 3.70
C LYS A 316 -26.01 -5.55 2.70
N CYS A 317 -24.91 -5.97 2.12
CA CYS A 317 -24.20 -5.20 1.10
C CYS A 317 -25.08 -4.92 -0.12
N LYS A 318 -25.85 -5.93 -0.59
CA LYS A 318 -26.81 -5.75 -1.67
C LYS A 318 -27.91 -4.73 -1.33
N GLU A 319 -28.48 -4.80 -0.12
CA GLU A 319 -29.46 -3.82 0.37
C GLU A 319 -28.89 -2.41 0.39
N LEU A 320 -27.67 -2.24 0.91
CA LEU A 320 -27.00 -0.94 0.97
C LEU A 320 -26.67 -0.39 -0.42
N PHE A 321 -26.25 -1.27 -1.35
CA PHE A 321 -26.00 -0.89 -2.73
C PHE A 321 -27.25 -0.36 -3.42
N LEU A 322 -28.37 -1.07 -3.33
CA LEU A 322 -29.62 -0.63 -3.93
C LEU A 322 -30.11 0.70 -3.36
N LYS A 323 -29.89 0.95 -2.06
CA LYS A 323 -30.21 2.23 -1.43
C LYS A 323 -29.24 3.37 -1.78
N ALA A 324 -27.98 3.04 -2.11
CA ALA A 324 -26.96 4.01 -2.45
C ALA A 324 -27.00 4.38 -3.94
N ASN A 325 -27.34 3.43 -4.82
CA ASN A 325 -27.39 3.63 -6.27
C ASN A 325 -28.66 4.35 -6.70
N THR A 326 -28.69 5.66 -6.47
CA THR A 326 -29.86 6.52 -6.79
C THR A 326 -29.73 7.23 -8.14
N ARG A 327 -28.57 7.13 -8.81
CA ARG A 327 -28.27 7.88 -10.03
C ARG A 327 -28.08 6.94 -11.24
N ARG A 328 -28.55 7.38 -12.38
CA ARG A 328 -28.41 6.65 -13.67
C ARG A 328 -27.06 6.94 -14.38
N ILE A 329 -26.00 7.21 -13.61
CA ILE A 329 -24.67 7.52 -14.10
C ILE A 329 -23.78 6.30 -13.89
N SER A 330 -22.88 6.06 -14.85
CA SER A 330 -21.95 4.92 -14.75
C SER A 330 -21.08 5.00 -13.50
N ILE A 331 -20.92 3.86 -12.86
CA ILE A 331 -20.12 3.68 -11.64
C ILE A 331 -18.70 3.33 -12.04
N ARG A 332 -17.73 3.95 -11.38
CA ARG A 332 -16.32 3.72 -11.56
C ARG A 332 -15.75 2.72 -10.55
N SER A 333 -16.15 2.84 -9.29
CA SER A 333 -15.68 1.96 -8.24
C SER A 333 -16.70 1.86 -7.10
N ILE A 334 -16.64 0.74 -6.38
CA ILE A 334 -17.42 0.47 -5.20
C ILE A 334 -16.45 0.20 -4.06
N LEU A 335 -16.71 0.80 -2.90
CA LEU A 335 -15.89 0.69 -1.70
C LEU A 335 -16.75 0.19 -0.56
N LEU A 336 -16.25 -0.81 0.18
CA LEU A 336 -16.81 -1.24 1.45
C LEU A 336 -15.83 -0.90 2.57
N ASP A 337 -16.30 -0.11 3.52
CA ASP A 337 -15.60 0.26 4.75
C ASP A 337 -16.36 -0.34 5.94
N VAL A 338 -15.71 -1.25 6.63
CA VAL A 338 -16.28 -2.01 7.75
C VAL A 338 -15.56 -1.58 9.02
N SER A 339 -16.28 -0.97 9.92
CA SER A 339 -15.76 -0.40 11.17
C SER A 339 -16.54 -0.89 12.39
N GLN A 340 -16.09 -0.51 13.58
CA GLN A 340 -16.66 -0.97 14.85
C GLN A 340 -16.65 -2.51 14.96
N LEU A 341 -15.50 -3.10 14.65
CA LEU A 341 -15.29 -4.54 14.76
C LEU A 341 -15.39 -4.99 16.23
N ARG A 342 -16.11 -6.08 16.47
CA ARG A 342 -16.30 -6.69 17.78
C ARG A 342 -16.04 -8.18 17.69
N PRO A 343 -15.54 -8.83 18.74
CA PRO A 343 -15.47 -10.28 18.77
C PRO A 343 -16.86 -10.90 18.50
N TYR A 344 -16.88 -11.91 17.65
CA TYR A 344 -18.09 -12.69 17.44
C TYR A 344 -18.28 -13.62 18.63
N VAL A 345 -19.36 -13.40 19.37
CA VAL A 345 -19.78 -14.29 20.46
C VAL A 345 -21.10 -14.89 20.03
N GLU A 346 -21.11 -16.18 19.78
CA GLU A 346 -22.34 -16.93 19.48
C GLU A 346 -23.27 -16.84 20.70
N GLN A 347 -24.31 -16.05 20.60
CA GLN A 347 -25.32 -15.93 21.65
C GLN A 347 -26.26 -17.14 21.54
N ARG A 348 -25.99 -18.17 22.35
CA ARG A 348 -26.91 -19.32 22.45
C ARG A 348 -28.13 -18.88 23.24
N ASN A 349 -29.29 -18.85 22.58
CA ASN A 349 -30.56 -18.65 23.26
C ASN A 349 -30.81 -19.82 24.21
N LEU A 350 -31.48 -19.54 25.35
CA LEU A 350 -31.84 -20.56 26.35
C LEU A 350 -32.69 -21.69 25.75
N PHE A 351 -33.36 -21.43 24.65
CA PHE A 351 -34.19 -22.34 23.86
C PHE A 351 -33.54 -22.63 22.49
N TYR A 352 -32.26 -22.98 22.46
CA TYR A 352 -31.54 -23.32 21.26
C TYR A 352 -32.15 -24.55 20.62
N ILE A 353 -32.90 -24.36 19.57
CA ILE A 353 -33.21 -25.39 18.58
C ILE A 353 -32.05 -25.36 17.60
N PRO A 354 -31.28 -26.44 17.42
CA PRO A 354 -30.20 -26.44 16.45
C PRO A 354 -30.79 -26.25 15.06
N GLU A 355 -30.90 -25.01 14.65
CA GLU A 355 -31.28 -24.69 13.27
C GLU A 355 -30.05 -24.88 12.41
N SER A 356 -30.18 -25.87 11.64
CA SER A 356 -29.95 -25.99 10.24
C SER A 356 -28.54 -26.42 9.79
N ARG A 357 -28.57 -27.38 8.88
CA ARG A 357 -27.50 -27.80 7.96
C ARG A 357 -26.64 -26.67 7.43
N ASP A 358 -27.12 -25.41 7.40
CA ASP A 358 -26.41 -24.27 6.89
C ASP A 358 -25.19 -23.88 7.76
N MET A 359 -25.26 -24.04 9.09
CA MET A 359 -24.10 -23.85 9.98
C MET A 359 -23.06 -24.95 9.84
N GLU A 360 -23.51 -26.20 9.68
CA GLU A 360 -22.60 -27.32 9.45
C GLU A 360 -21.95 -27.23 8.07
N ILE A 361 -22.68 -26.76 7.07
CA ILE A 361 -22.17 -26.47 5.72
C ILE A 361 -21.16 -25.33 5.78
N SER A 362 -21.43 -24.24 6.50
CA SER A 362 -20.49 -23.13 6.68
C SER A 362 -19.20 -23.58 7.37
N ARG A 363 -19.28 -24.40 8.40
CA ARG A 363 -18.10 -25.01 9.06
C ARG A 363 -17.35 -25.97 8.14
N ALA A 364 -18.08 -26.77 7.34
CA ALA A 364 -17.46 -27.67 6.38
C ALA A 364 -16.73 -26.91 5.27
N ILE A 365 -17.25 -25.77 4.82
CA ILE A 365 -16.61 -24.88 3.85
C ILE A 365 -15.35 -24.24 4.45
N GLU A 366 -15.31 -23.94 5.74
CA GLU A 366 -14.12 -23.43 6.44
C GLU A 366 -12.93 -24.41 6.44
N VAL A 367 -13.22 -25.71 6.44
CA VAL A 367 -12.20 -26.78 6.45
C VAL A 367 -11.67 -27.10 5.05
N ILE A 368 -12.37 -26.70 3.99
CA ILE A 368 -11.93 -26.91 2.62
C ILE A 368 -10.91 -25.81 2.26
N PRO A 369 -9.62 -26.14 2.02
CA PRO A 369 -8.65 -25.14 1.61
C PRO A 369 -9.11 -24.46 0.31
N VAL A 370 -9.04 -23.11 0.31
CA VAL A 370 -9.52 -22.17 -0.73
C VAL A 370 -8.81 -22.34 -2.07
N SER A 371 -8.50 -23.54 -2.52
CA SER A 371 -7.91 -23.79 -3.84
C SER A 371 -8.91 -23.69 -5.00
N TYR A 372 -10.20 -23.55 -4.70
CA TYR A 372 -11.25 -23.53 -5.73
C TYR A 372 -11.72 -22.15 -6.20
N THR A 373 -11.26 -21.07 -5.62
CA THR A 373 -11.65 -19.71 -6.06
C THR A 373 -10.99 -19.26 -7.37
N HIS A 374 -10.20 -20.12 -8.03
CA HIS A 374 -9.55 -19.84 -9.32
C HIS A 374 -9.85 -20.87 -10.43
N LEU A 375 -10.86 -21.69 -10.25
CA LEU A 375 -11.40 -22.44 -11.38
C LEU A 375 -12.35 -21.53 -12.18
N THR A 376 -11.78 -20.58 -12.91
CA THR A 376 -12.42 -20.10 -14.11
C THR A 376 -12.42 -21.27 -15.07
N LEU A 377 -13.61 -21.86 -15.30
CA LEU A 377 -13.84 -22.81 -16.39
C LEU A 377 -13.30 -22.18 -17.68
N PRO A 378 -12.46 -22.88 -18.46
CA PRO A 378 -12.10 -22.40 -19.78
C PRO A 378 -13.38 -22.30 -20.56
N THR A 379 -13.75 -21.09 -20.97
CA THR A 379 -14.79 -20.87 -21.99
C THR A 379 -14.32 -21.58 -23.26
N MET A 380 -14.89 -22.74 -23.52
CA MET A 380 -14.75 -23.40 -24.80
C MET A 380 -15.39 -22.51 -25.85
N TRP A 381 -14.58 -21.92 -26.68
CA TRP A 381 -14.99 -21.32 -27.94
C TRP A 381 -15.35 -22.47 -28.88
N TYR A 382 -16.59 -22.65 -29.16
CA TYR A 382 -17.03 -23.37 -30.37
C TYR A 382 -17.23 -22.30 -31.47
N VAL A 383 -16.42 -22.49 -32.52
CA VAL A 383 -16.50 -22.09 -33.95
C VAL A 383 -17.17 -20.78 -34.26
#